data_8f0145255af134d59652c19a899d970c
#
_entry.id   8f0145255af134d59652c19a899d970c
#
_cell.length_a   1.000
_cell.length_b   1.000
_cell.length_c   1.000
_cell.angle_alpha   90.00
_cell.angle_beta   90.00
_cell.angle_gamma   90.00
#
_symmetry.space_group_name_H-M   'P 1'
#
loop_
_entity.id
_entity.type
_entity.pdbx_description
1 polymer ?
#
loop_
_entity_poly.entity_id
_entity_poly.type
_entity_poly.pdbx_seq_one_letter_code
_entity_poly.pdbx_strand_id
1 'polypeptide(L)'
;DVTVQREVLDLLRDLRRDLGTAIVLITHDMGVVAEMADRVIVMKDGRMVEEGPVRSIFEAPREAYTRALLAAVPRMGARPLGPEPPRLPPVLALRELAVRFDLGRGLLGRATHRVHAVEGVSLEVRQGETFALVGESGCGKSTIAKAIAGLVPFEGEIGLGGRILRRRGEITRELRRDAQLVFQDPAAALDPRMRAGDLVAEPLAIHRIGT
;
A
#
# COMPACT_ATOMS: atom_id res chain seq x y z
N ASP A 1 -2.77 -5.16 -8.57
CA ASP A 1 -2.35 -6.55 -8.33
C ASP A 1 -1.41 -6.99 -9.44
N VAL A 2 -0.18 -7.36 -9.09
CA VAL A 2 0.89 -7.70 -10.07
C VAL A 2 0.50 -8.90 -10.93
N THR A 3 -0.21 -9.87 -10.36
CA THR A 3 -0.67 -11.07 -11.08
C THR A 3 -1.71 -10.72 -12.14
N VAL A 4 -2.73 -9.96 -11.76
CA VAL A 4 -3.79 -9.49 -12.68
C VAL A 4 -3.20 -8.56 -13.74
N GLN A 5 -2.27 -7.67 -13.35
CA GLN A 5 -1.57 -6.79 -14.30
C GLN A 5 -0.84 -7.62 -15.36
N ARG A 6 -0.14 -8.68 -14.97
CA ARG A 6 0.56 -9.58 -15.89
C ARG A 6 -0.40 -10.27 -16.85
N GLU A 7 -1.50 -10.83 -16.36
CA GLU A 7 -2.51 -11.47 -17.21
C GLU A 7 -3.11 -10.51 -18.25
N VAL A 8 -3.38 -9.25 -17.84
CA VAL A 8 -3.86 -8.21 -18.76
C VAL A 8 -2.80 -7.87 -19.82
N LEU A 9 -1.53 -7.75 -19.43
CA LEU A 9 -0.44 -7.47 -20.38
C LEU A 9 -0.23 -8.61 -21.37
N ASP A 10 -0.32 -9.86 -20.91
CA ASP A 10 -0.23 -11.03 -21.76
C ASP A 10 -1.40 -11.08 -22.77
N LEU A 11 -2.63 -10.80 -22.32
CA LEU A 11 -3.80 -10.67 -23.18
C LEU A 11 -3.61 -9.57 -24.24
N LEU A 12 -3.09 -8.40 -23.86
CA LEU A 12 -2.82 -7.32 -24.81
C LEU A 12 -1.77 -7.70 -25.84
N ARG A 13 -0.73 -8.47 -25.46
CA ARG A 13 0.26 -9.00 -26.42
C ARG A 13 -0.37 -9.96 -27.42
N ASP A 14 -1.22 -10.86 -26.95
CA ASP A 14 -1.93 -11.81 -27.79
C ASP A 14 -2.86 -11.09 -28.77
N LEU A 15 -3.65 -10.14 -28.32
CA LEU A 15 -4.50 -9.31 -29.17
C LEU A 15 -3.71 -8.55 -30.24
N ARG A 16 -2.57 -7.97 -29.84
CA ARG A 16 -1.67 -7.28 -30.78
C ARG A 16 -1.15 -8.24 -31.87
N ARG A 17 -0.73 -9.44 -31.46
CA ARG A 17 -0.19 -10.45 -32.39
C ARG A 17 -1.27 -10.98 -33.31
N ASP A 18 -2.44 -11.32 -32.77
CA ASP A 18 -3.48 -12.05 -33.50
C ASP A 18 -4.32 -11.14 -34.40
N LEU A 19 -4.52 -9.88 -33.98
CA LEU A 19 -5.32 -8.89 -34.74
C LEU A 19 -4.49 -7.84 -35.46
N GLY A 20 -3.18 -7.80 -35.30
CA GLY A 20 -2.32 -6.76 -35.86
C GLY A 20 -2.62 -5.34 -35.34
N THR A 21 -3.22 -5.23 -34.15
CA THR A 21 -3.67 -3.97 -33.58
C THR A 21 -2.50 -3.16 -33.03
N ALA A 22 -2.49 -1.85 -33.26
CA ALA A 22 -1.57 -0.93 -32.60
C ALA A 22 -2.10 -0.58 -31.22
N ILE A 23 -1.21 -0.52 -30.20
CA ILE A 23 -1.54 -0.20 -28.81
C ILE A 23 -0.84 1.09 -28.42
N VAL A 24 -1.59 2.06 -27.89
CA VAL A 24 -1.04 3.24 -27.20
C VAL A 24 -1.22 3.01 -25.70
N LEU A 25 -0.09 2.84 -24.98
CA LEU A 25 -0.08 2.62 -23.56
C LEU A 25 0.33 3.90 -22.83
N ILE A 26 -0.52 4.41 -21.94
CA ILE A 26 -0.24 5.57 -21.10
C ILE A 26 -0.08 5.09 -19.67
N THR A 27 1.12 5.22 -19.13
CA THR A 27 1.46 4.72 -17.81
C THR A 27 2.66 5.47 -17.21
N HIS A 28 2.79 5.44 -15.91
CA HIS A 28 3.98 5.87 -15.17
C HIS A 28 4.82 4.66 -14.69
N ASP A 29 4.39 3.45 -14.97
CA ASP A 29 5.12 2.22 -14.60
C ASP A 29 6.16 1.90 -15.67
N MET A 30 7.42 2.21 -15.37
CA MET A 30 8.55 1.96 -16.28
C MET A 30 8.79 0.46 -16.52
N GLY A 31 8.39 -0.41 -15.60
CA GLY A 31 8.45 -1.86 -15.79
C GLY A 31 7.54 -2.32 -16.90
N VAL A 32 6.30 -1.84 -16.90
CA VAL A 32 5.32 -2.11 -17.97
C VAL A 32 5.78 -1.55 -19.31
N VAL A 33 6.34 -0.32 -19.32
CA VAL A 33 6.90 0.28 -20.53
C VAL A 33 8.02 -0.58 -21.11
N ALA A 34 8.98 -1.00 -20.27
CA ALA A 34 10.11 -1.83 -20.70
C ALA A 34 9.67 -3.17 -21.29
N GLU A 35 8.57 -3.72 -20.79
CA GLU A 35 8.07 -5.03 -21.15
C GLU A 35 7.17 -5.02 -22.41
N MET A 36 6.42 -3.93 -22.65
CA MET A 36 5.36 -3.88 -23.66
C MET A 36 5.66 -2.96 -24.85
N ALA A 37 6.42 -1.89 -24.65
CA ALA A 37 6.55 -0.85 -25.64
C ALA A 37 7.68 -1.13 -26.63
N ASP A 38 7.47 -0.79 -27.89
CA ASP A 38 8.52 -0.74 -28.91
C ASP A 38 9.18 0.65 -28.94
N ARG A 39 8.37 1.70 -28.77
CA ARG A 39 8.77 3.11 -28.77
C ARG A 39 8.13 3.84 -27.60
N VAL A 40 8.85 4.79 -27.04
CA VAL A 40 8.45 5.56 -25.87
C VAL A 40 8.49 7.05 -26.16
N ILE A 41 7.48 7.76 -25.68
CA ILE A 41 7.47 9.22 -25.60
C ILE A 41 7.46 9.59 -24.12
N VAL A 42 8.47 10.35 -23.68
CA VAL A 42 8.53 10.91 -22.32
C VAL A 42 7.93 12.31 -22.35
N MET A 43 6.97 12.55 -21.48
CA MET A 43 6.27 13.83 -21.38
C MET A 43 6.51 14.50 -20.01
N LYS A 44 6.60 15.84 -20.02
CA LYS A 44 6.66 16.68 -18.82
C LYS A 44 5.94 18.01 -19.09
N ASP A 45 5.13 18.46 -18.15
CA ASP A 45 4.43 19.75 -18.21
C ASP A 45 3.69 19.98 -19.55
N GLY A 46 3.02 18.92 -20.05
CA GLY A 46 2.27 18.95 -21.31
C GLY A 46 3.13 18.95 -22.56
N ARG A 47 4.45 18.78 -22.46
CA ARG A 47 5.38 18.80 -23.60
C ARG A 47 6.11 17.47 -23.71
N MET A 48 6.40 17.09 -24.96
CA MET A 48 7.27 15.96 -25.23
C MET A 48 8.71 16.37 -24.90
N VAL A 49 9.38 15.57 -24.07
CA VAL A 49 10.76 15.78 -23.63
C VAL A 49 11.72 14.94 -24.43
N GLU A 50 11.39 13.66 -24.61
CA GLU A 50 12.23 12.72 -25.34
C GLU A 50 11.36 11.66 -26.02
N GLU A 51 11.81 11.18 -27.20
CA GLU A 51 11.18 10.11 -27.94
C GLU A 51 12.24 9.17 -28.52
N GLY A 52 11.95 7.87 -28.51
CA GLY A 52 12.83 6.88 -29.14
C GLY A 52 12.40 5.45 -28.92
N PRO A 53 13.14 4.49 -29.52
CA PRO A 53 12.97 3.06 -29.19
C PRO A 53 13.12 2.83 -27.68
N VAL A 54 12.33 1.93 -27.12
CA VAL A 54 12.34 1.63 -25.69
C VAL A 54 13.75 1.37 -25.17
N ARG A 55 14.55 0.59 -25.90
CA ARG A 55 15.92 0.27 -25.50
C ARG A 55 16.80 1.51 -25.37
N SER A 56 16.71 2.46 -26.32
CA SER A 56 17.49 3.69 -26.29
C SER A 56 17.12 4.59 -25.13
N ILE A 57 15.84 4.69 -24.81
CA ILE A 57 15.35 5.49 -23.67
C ILE A 57 15.83 4.90 -22.34
N PHE A 58 15.88 3.57 -22.21
CA PHE A 58 16.28 2.91 -20.95
C PHE A 58 17.81 2.80 -20.77
N GLU A 59 18.55 2.54 -21.85
CA GLU A 59 20.01 2.30 -21.77
C GLU A 59 20.83 3.60 -21.93
N ALA A 60 20.36 4.54 -22.75
CA ALA A 60 21.10 5.76 -23.10
C ALA A 60 20.17 6.98 -23.23
N PRO A 61 19.45 7.38 -22.17
CA PRO A 61 18.58 8.55 -22.17
C PRO A 61 19.39 9.83 -22.40
N ARG A 62 18.94 10.67 -23.32
CA ARG A 62 19.63 11.93 -23.70
C ARG A 62 19.23 13.07 -22.79
N GLU A 63 17.96 13.11 -22.38
CA GLU A 63 17.40 14.20 -21.60
C GLU A 63 17.63 14.02 -20.08
N ALA A 64 17.94 15.10 -19.40
CA ALA A 64 18.19 15.07 -17.96
C ALA A 64 16.97 14.62 -17.16
N TYR A 65 15.77 14.99 -17.62
CA TYR A 65 14.52 14.57 -16.99
C TYR A 65 14.30 13.06 -17.12
N THR A 66 14.52 12.49 -18.32
CA THR A 66 14.40 11.04 -18.55
C THR A 66 15.38 10.26 -17.67
N ARG A 67 16.63 10.73 -17.54
CA ARG A 67 17.62 10.14 -16.62
C ARG A 67 17.13 10.16 -15.18
N ALA A 68 16.63 11.30 -14.71
CA ALA A 68 16.11 11.44 -13.36
C ALA A 68 14.88 10.53 -13.12
N LEU A 69 13.97 10.45 -14.08
CA LEU A 69 12.79 9.58 -14.03
C LEU A 69 13.18 8.10 -13.90
N LEU A 70 14.11 7.65 -14.73
CA LEU A 70 14.60 6.26 -14.68
C LEU A 70 15.42 5.95 -13.42
N ALA A 71 16.16 6.93 -12.91
CA ALA A 71 16.91 6.78 -11.66
C ALA A 71 16.00 6.69 -10.42
N ALA A 72 14.79 7.25 -10.49
CA ALA A 72 13.80 7.18 -9.42
C ALA A 72 13.09 5.81 -9.34
N VAL A 73 13.19 4.97 -10.37
CA VAL A 73 12.59 3.62 -10.38
C VAL A 73 13.33 2.72 -9.40
N PRO A 74 12.65 2.16 -8.39
CA PRO A 74 13.28 1.24 -7.45
C PRO A 74 13.86 0.01 -8.17
N ARG A 75 15.11 -0.29 -7.91
CA ARG A 75 15.78 -1.49 -8.43
C ARG A 75 16.04 -2.46 -7.29
N MET A 76 15.71 -3.73 -7.50
CA MET A 76 16.08 -4.78 -6.54
C MET A 76 17.61 -4.84 -6.42
N GLY A 77 18.10 -4.91 -5.17
CA GLY A 77 19.54 -4.95 -4.91
C GLY A 77 20.30 -3.64 -5.10
N ALA A 78 19.62 -2.53 -5.45
CA ALA A 78 20.27 -1.22 -5.59
C ALA A 78 20.77 -0.65 -4.26
N ARG A 79 20.19 -1.10 -3.14
CA ARG A 79 20.62 -0.73 -1.80
C ARG A 79 21.21 -1.98 -1.10
N PRO A 80 22.42 -1.92 -0.56
CA PRO A 80 22.96 -3.01 0.25
C PRO A 80 21.98 -3.32 1.39
N LEU A 81 21.76 -4.60 1.65
CA LEU A 81 21.05 -5.00 2.86
C LEU A 81 21.81 -4.44 4.06
N GLY A 82 21.14 -3.63 4.86
CA GLY A 82 21.73 -3.10 6.09
C GLY A 82 22.10 -4.22 7.07
N PRO A 83 22.87 -3.94 8.12
CA PRO A 83 23.10 -4.89 9.18
C PRO A 83 21.76 -5.35 9.76
N GLU A 84 21.71 -6.60 10.22
CA GLU A 84 20.53 -7.13 10.92
C GLU A 84 20.16 -6.18 12.07
N PRO A 85 18.90 -5.71 12.15
CA PRO A 85 18.51 -4.77 13.20
C PRO A 85 18.73 -5.43 14.59
N PRO A 86 19.14 -4.65 15.60
CA PRO A 86 19.33 -5.16 16.93
C PRO A 86 18.03 -5.81 17.44
N ARG A 87 18.14 -6.90 18.19
CA ARG A 87 16.99 -7.63 18.75
C ARG A 87 16.36 -6.83 19.90
N LEU A 88 15.74 -5.70 19.57
CA LEU A 88 14.98 -4.89 20.53
C LEU A 88 13.61 -5.55 20.84
N PRO A 89 12.98 -5.19 21.97
CA PRO A 89 11.64 -5.69 22.30
C PRO A 89 10.64 -5.36 21.21
N PRO A 90 9.62 -6.21 21.00
CA PRO A 90 8.56 -5.91 20.04
C PRO A 90 7.73 -4.72 20.52
N VAL A 91 7.46 -3.78 19.60
CA VAL A 91 6.54 -2.65 19.80
C VAL A 91 5.13 -2.99 19.35
N LEU A 92 5.02 -3.96 18.42
CA LEU A 92 3.76 -4.54 17.96
C LEU A 92 3.91 -6.06 17.97
N ALA A 93 2.91 -6.76 18.49
CA ALA A 93 2.80 -8.21 18.41
C ALA A 93 1.35 -8.58 18.09
N LEU A 94 1.15 -9.44 17.10
CA LEU A 94 -0.15 -10.04 16.79
C LEU A 94 -0.08 -11.51 17.20
N ARG A 95 -1.13 -12.01 17.86
CA ARG A 95 -1.25 -13.41 18.24
C ARG A 95 -2.62 -13.91 17.84
N GLU A 96 -2.66 -14.89 16.93
CA GLU A 96 -3.87 -15.50 16.42
C GLU A 96 -4.91 -14.46 15.97
N LEU A 97 -4.45 -13.36 15.34
CA LEU A 97 -5.33 -12.30 14.87
C LEU A 97 -6.28 -12.83 13.81
N ALA A 98 -7.58 -12.68 14.07
CA ALA A 98 -8.62 -12.95 13.09
C ALA A 98 -9.54 -11.74 12.93
N VAL A 99 -9.96 -11.48 11.68
CA VAL A 99 -10.92 -10.42 11.35
C VAL A 99 -11.99 -11.00 10.45
N ARG A 100 -13.23 -10.91 10.91
CA ARG A 100 -14.39 -11.45 10.23
C ARG A 100 -15.44 -10.38 10.02
N PHE A 101 -16.04 -10.36 8.84
CA PHE A 101 -17.12 -9.43 8.49
C PHE A 101 -18.41 -10.22 8.27
N ASP A 102 -19.46 -9.84 8.99
CA ASP A 102 -20.80 -10.40 8.78
C ASP A 102 -21.48 -9.66 7.61
N LEU A 103 -21.77 -10.38 6.54
CA LEU A 103 -22.50 -9.91 5.37
C LEU A 103 -23.97 -10.31 5.46
N GLY A 104 -24.83 -9.30 5.57
CA GLY A 104 -26.28 -9.49 5.67
C GLY A 104 -26.75 -9.94 7.04
N ARG A 105 -27.91 -9.46 7.46
CA ARG A 105 -28.63 -9.92 8.65
C ARG A 105 -29.92 -10.58 8.21
N GLY A 106 -30.09 -11.85 8.54
CA GLY A 106 -31.34 -12.56 8.36
C GLY A 106 -32.43 -12.03 9.28
N LEU A 107 -33.67 -12.48 9.08
CA LEU A 107 -34.87 -12.05 9.81
C LEU A 107 -34.76 -12.14 11.34
N LEU A 108 -33.90 -13.02 11.85
CA LEU A 108 -33.62 -13.22 13.29
C LEU A 108 -32.31 -12.57 13.76
N GLY A 109 -31.76 -11.61 13.00
CA GLY A 109 -30.53 -10.89 13.37
C GLY A 109 -29.24 -11.71 13.27
N ARG A 110 -29.29 -12.96 12.80
CA ARG A 110 -28.12 -13.81 12.57
C ARG A 110 -27.44 -13.45 11.25
N ALA A 111 -26.10 -13.41 11.25
CA ALA A 111 -25.34 -13.22 10.02
C ALA A 111 -25.64 -14.33 9.02
N THR A 112 -26.03 -13.98 7.80
CA THR A 112 -26.31 -14.94 6.73
C THR A 112 -25.04 -15.43 6.04
N HIS A 113 -24.03 -14.58 5.95
CA HIS A 113 -22.72 -14.92 5.39
C HIS A 113 -21.63 -14.24 6.21
N ARG A 114 -20.50 -14.91 6.39
CA ARG A 114 -19.34 -14.38 7.10
C ARG A 114 -18.12 -14.46 6.20
N VAL A 115 -17.46 -13.33 5.98
CA VAL A 115 -16.18 -13.26 5.26
C VAL A 115 -15.04 -13.29 6.26
N HIS A 116 -14.17 -14.28 6.14
CA HIS A 116 -12.94 -14.41 6.90
C HIS A 116 -11.85 -13.63 6.16
N ALA A 117 -11.67 -12.37 6.52
CA ALA A 117 -10.71 -11.49 5.85
C ALA A 117 -9.27 -11.69 6.37
N VAL A 118 -9.13 -12.13 7.63
CA VAL A 118 -7.86 -12.51 8.26
C VAL A 118 -8.15 -13.68 9.19
N GLU A 119 -7.29 -14.69 9.20
CA GLU A 119 -7.48 -15.88 10.03
C GLU A 119 -6.14 -16.33 10.62
N GLY A 120 -6.00 -16.25 11.96
CA GLY A 120 -4.90 -16.81 12.73
C GLY A 120 -3.52 -16.22 12.47
N VAL A 121 -3.43 -14.92 12.14
CA VAL A 121 -2.14 -14.28 11.82
C VAL A 121 -1.39 -13.92 13.10
N SER A 122 -0.14 -14.40 13.20
CA SER A 122 0.79 -14.08 14.29
C SER A 122 2.07 -13.49 13.71
N LEU A 123 2.51 -12.33 14.23
CA LEU A 123 3.76 -11.66 13.84
C LEU A 123 4.22 -10.72 14.95
N GLU A 124 5.48 -10.32 14.90
CA GLU A 124 6.05 -9.30 15.77
C GLU A 124 6.82 -8.27 14.94
N VAL A 125 6.71 -7.00 15.36
CA VAL A 125 7.50 -5.89 14.81
C VAL A 125 8.28 -5.25 15.94
N ARG A 126 9.60 -5.13 15.77
CA ARG A 126 10.50 -4.61 16.79
C ARG A 126 10.71 -3.11 16.66
N GLN A 127 11.18 -2.50 17.72
CA GLN A 127 11.52 -1.08 17.67
C GLN A 127 12.60 -0.81 16.61
N GLY A 128 12.36 0.20 15.75
CA GLY A 128 13.28 0.58 14.67
C GLY A 128 13.27 -0.36 13.45
N GLU A 129 12.43 -1.40 13.46
CA GLU A 129 12.30 -2.33 12.33
C GLU A 129 11.33 -1.78 11.28
N THR A 130 11.66 -2.02 10.00
CA THR A 130 10.73 -1.88 8.88
C THR A 130 10.25 -3.27 8.49
N PHE A 131 9.03 -3.61 8.88
CA PHE A 131 8.40 -4.88 8.55
C PHE A 131 7.52 -4.73 7.32
N ALA A 132 7.71 -5.58 6.30
CA ALA A 132 6.91 -5.57 5.08
C ALA A 132 5.92 -6.75 5.06
N LEU A 133 4.63 -6.42 4.91
CA LEU A 133 3.58 -7.41 4.70
C LEU A 133 3.20 -7.42 3.21
N VAL A 134 3.52 -8.49 2.51
CA VAL A 134 3.32 -8.62 1.06
C VAL A 134 2.31 -9.73 0.73
N GLY A 135 1.74 -9.67 -0.45
CA GLY A 135 0.76 -10.65 -0.95
C GLY A 135 -0.18 -10.02 -1.96
N GLU A 136 -1.05 -10.83 -2.59
CA GLU A 136 -2.01 -10.40 -3.60
C GLU A 136 -3.09 -9.46 -3.05
N SER A 137 -3.80 -8.76 -3.97
CA SER A 137 -4.94 -7.91 -3.59
C SER A 137 -6.03 -8.77 -2.92
N GLY A 138 -6.65 -8.22 -1.87
CA GLY A 138 -7.70 -8.93 -1.15
C GLY A 138 -7.22 -9.97 -0.11
N CYS A 139 -5.93 -10.29 0.01
CA CYS A 139 -5.43 -11.29 0.97
C CYS A 139 -5.42 -10.84 2.46
N GLY A 140 -5.97 -9.66 2.78
CA GLY A 140 -6.17 -9.23 4.16
C GLY A 140 -5.15 -8.22 4.71
N LYS A 141 -4.10 -7.82 3.98
CA LYS A 141 -3.06 -6.86 4.46
C LYS A 141 -3.64 -5.56 5.02
N SER A 142 -4.48 -4.89 4.24
CA SER A 142 -5.15 -3.65 4.67
C SER A 142 -6.11 -3.87 5.84
N THR A 143 -6.67 -5.07 5.96
CA THR A 143 -7.54 -5.45 7.08
C THR A 143 -6.74 -5.59 8.37
N ILE A 144 -5.54 -6.19 8.32
CA ILE A 144 -4.61 -6.26 9.45
C ILE A 144 -4.24 -4.85 9.91
N ALA A 145 -3.83 -3.96 8.99
CA ALA A 145 -3.51 -2.57 9.31
C ALA A 145 -4.68 -1.84 9.97
N LYS A 146 -5.91 -2.01 9.45
CA LYS A 146 -7.13 -1.44 10.02
C LYS A 146 -7.44 -2.02 11.41
N ALA A 147 -7.17 -3.30 11.67
CA ALA A 147 -7.35 -3.91 12.99
C ALA A 147 -6.37 -3.31 14.01
N ILE A 148 -5.09 -3.17 13.65
CA ILE A 148 -4.06 -2.52 14.50
C ILE A 148 -4.45 -1.08 14.82
N ALA A 149 -4.96 -0.32 13.85
CA ALA A 149 -5.43 1.05 14.02
C ALA A 149 -6.79 1.16 14.77
N GLY A 150 -7.43 0.03 15.08
CA GLY A 150 -8.73 0.01 15.77
C GLY A 150 -9.90 0.47 14.90
N LEU A 151 -9.79 0.36 13.61
CA LEU A 151 -10.85 0.73 12.66
C LEU A 151 -11.85 -0.39 12.43
N VAL A 152 -11.44 -1.64 12.61
CA VAL A 152 -12.30 -2.83 12.47
C VAL A 152 -12.24 -3.69 13.73
N PRO A 153 -13.30 -4.45 14.06
CA PRO A 153 -13.25 -5.44 15.15
C PRO A 153 -12.30 -6.57 14.79
N PHE A 154 -11.73 -7.20 15.81
CA PHE A 154 -10.82 -8.33 15.67
C PHE A 154 -11.02 -9.33 16.81
N GLU A 155 -10.52 -10.54 16.62
CA GLU A 155 -10.36 -11.61 17.60
C GLU A 155 -8.85 -11.92 17.71
N GLY A 156 -8.43 -12.59 18.78
CA GLY A 156 -7.02 -12.79 19.09
C GLY A 156 -6.43 -11.65 19.93
N GLU A 157 -5.14 -11.43 19.86
CA GLU A 157 -4.45 -10.42 20.65
C GLU A 157 -3.60 -9.48 19.79
N ILE A 158 -3.67 -8.19 20.12
CA ILE A 158 -2.76 -7.14 19.60
C ILE A 158 -1.97 -6.58 20.78
N GLY A 159 -0.68 -6.87 20.83
CA GLY A 159 0.28 -6.21 21.74
C GLY A 159 0.74 -4.91 21.11
N LEU A 160 0.47 -3.77 21.74
CA LEU A 160 0.84 -2.44 21.23
C LEU A 160 1.24 -1.54 22.42
N GLY A 161 2.40 -0.90 22.33
CA GLY A 161 2.87 0.01 23.39
C GLY A 161 2.95 -0.65 24.78
N GLY A 162 3.31 -1.93 24.85
CA GLY A 162 3.40 -2.71 26.09
C GLY A 162 2.05 -3.17 26.67
N ARG A 163 0.93 -2.93 25.96
CA ARG A 163 -0.41 -3.36 26.37
C ARG A 163 -0.88 -4.49 25.46
N ILE A 164 -1.64 -5.45 26.01
CA ILE A 164 -2.31 -6.52 25.26
C ILE A 164 -3.78 -6.14 25.10
N LEU A 165 -4.24 -6.06 23.86
CA LEU A 165 -5.59 -5.68 23.48
C LEU A 165 -6.28 -6.91 22.88
N ARG A 166 -7.51 -7.19 23.32
CA ARG A 166 -8.32 -8.33 22.86
C ARG A 166 -9.56 -7.92 22.11
N ARG A 167 -9.87 -6.63 22.08
CA ARG A 167 -11.01 -6.07 21.36
C ARG A 167 -10.75 -4.62 20.97
N ARG A 168 -11.38 -4.19 19.89
CA ARG A 168 -11.28 -2.83 19.34
C ARG A 168 -11.48 -1.72 20.39
N GLY A 169 -12.41 -1.91 21.33
CA GLY A 169 -12.73 -0.90 22.35
C GLY A 169 -11.61 -0.60 23.35
N GLU A 170 -10.57 -1.43 23.41
CA GLU A 170 -9.40 -1.26 24.28
C GLU A 170 -8.32 -0.35 23.65
N ILE A 171 -8.46 0.00 22.36
CA ILE A 171 -7.54 0.91 21.66
C ILE A 171 -7.86 2.35 22.06
N THR A 172 -7.07 2.87 22.99
CA THR A 172 -7.22 4.22 23.57
C THR A 172 -6.72 5.31 22.62
N ARG A 173 -6.96 6.57 23.00
CA ARG A 173 -6.47 7.73 22.24
C ARG A 173 -4.94 7.79 22.24
N GLU A 174 -4.29 7.42 23.34
CA GLU A 174 -2.82 7.38 23.45
C GLU A 174 -2.24 6.36 22.47
N LEU A 175 -2.80 5.13 22.43
CA LEU A 175 -2.35 4.09 21.52
C LEU A 175 -2.54 4.49 20.04
N ARG A 176 -3.61 5.23 19.72
CA ARG A 176 -3.81 5.77 18.36
C ARG A 176 -2.81 6.86 17.99
N ARG A 177 -2.28 7.59 18.96
CA ARG A 177 -1.20 8.54 18.72
C ARG A 177 0.10 7.81 18.41
N ASP A 178 0.36 6.70 19.08
CA ASP A 178 1.60 5.93 18.95
C ASP A 178 1.61 5.04 17.70
N ALA A 179 0.43 4.63 17.20
CA ALA A 179 0.27 3.83 15.97
C ALA A 179 -0.51 4.62 14.91
N GLN A 180 0.21 5.14 13.93
CA GLN A 180 -0.34 5.94 12.84
C GLN A 180 -0.56 5.10 11.58
N LEU A 181 -1.68 5.33 10.89
CA LEU A 181 -2.02 4.67 9.64
C LEU A 181 -1.98 5.68 8.49
N VAL A 182 -1.15 5.39 7.48
CA VAL A 182 -1.17 6.10 6.21
C VAL A 182 -2.02 5.29 5.23
N PHE A 183 -3.08 5.89 4.72
CA PHE A 183 -3.97 5.24 3.76
C PHE A 183 -3.34 5.16 2.37
N GLN A 184 -3.76 4.17 1.58
CA GLN A 184 -3.30 3.96 0.21
C GLN A 184 -3.66 5.14 -0.72
N ASP A 185 -4.79 5.77 -0.48
CA ASP A 185 -5.21 7.01 -1.12
C ASP A 185 -5.29 8.13 -0.07
N PRO A 186 -4.24 8.95 0.08
CA PRO A 186 -4.23 10.05 1.04
C PRO A 186 -5.31 11.11 0.77
N ALA A 187 -5.65 11.35 -0.50
CA ALA A 187 -6.66 12.33 -0.85
C ALA A 187 -8.06 11.90 -0.39
N ALA A 188 -8.37 10.61 -0.51
CA ALA A 188 -9.65 10.06 -0.01
C ALA A 188 -9.73 10.03 1.53
N ALA A 189 -8.59 10.13 2.22
CA ALA A 189 -8.54 10.17 3.69
C ALA A 189 -8.79 11.56 4.28
N LEU A 190 -8.73 12.61 3.45
CA LEU A 190 -8.92 14.01 3.87
C LEU A 190 -10.37 14.46 3.63
N ASP A 191 -10.95 15.20 4.57
CA ASP A 191 -12.26 15.84 4.34
C ASP A 191 -12.10 17.04 3.38
N PRO A 192 -12.66 16.99 2.15
CA PRO A 192 -12.49 18.03 1.15
C PRO A 192 -13.16 19.35 1.53
N ARG A 193 -13.97 19.37 2.59
CA ARG A 193 -14.65 20.59 3.10
C ARG A 193 -13.81 21.30 4.15
N MET A 194 -12.75 20.68 4.66
CA MET A 194 -11.85 21.28 5.62
C MET A 194 -10.75 22.10 4.93
N ARG A 195 -10.28 23.16 5.58
CA ARG A 195 -9.12 23.91 5.11
C ARG A 195 -7.85 23.12 5.38
N ALA A 196 -6.84 23.25 4.53
CA ALA A 196 -5.57 22.53 4.70
C ALA A 196 -4.92 22.76 6.08
N GLY A 197 -4.98 24.00 6.60
CA GLY A 197 -4.50 24.31 7.94
C GLY A 197 -5.24 23.57 9.05
N ASP A 198 -6.57 23.44 8.93
CA ASP A 198 -7.41 22.72 9.91
C ASP A 198 -7.13 21.23 9.88
N LEU A 199 -6.95 20.63 8.68
CA LEU A 199 -6.54 19.23 8.51
C LEU A 199 -5.19 18.93 9.19
N VAL A 200 -4.22 19.82 9.02
CA VAL A 200 -2.89 19.68 9.66
C VAL A 200 -2.98 19.86 11.18
N ALA A 201 -3.83 20.75 11.65
CA ALA A 201 -4.02 21.04 13.08
C ALA A 201 -4.93 20.00 13.79
N GLU A 202 -5.76 19.26 13.07
CA GLU A 202 -6.73 18.32 13.64
C GLU A 202 -6.11 17.32 14.63
N PRO A 203 -4.99 16.62 14.31
CA PRO A 203 -4.34 15.71 15.26
C PRO A 203 -3.91 16.41 16.55
N LEU A 204 -3.43 17.65 16.47
CA LEU A 204 -3.03 18.43 17.64
C LEU A 204 -4.24 18.70 18.55
N ALA A 205 -5.37 19.11 17.96
CA ALA A 205 -6.61 19.35 18.68
C ALA A 205 -7.17 18.07 19.31
N ILE A 206 -7.21 16.96 18.54
CA ILE A 206 -7.67 15.65 19.03
C ILE A 206 -6.83 15.18 20.21
N HIS A 207 -5.52 15.29 20.13
CA HIS A 207 -4.59 14.81 21.15
C HIS A 207 -4.28 15.87 22.24
N ARG A 208 -4.85 17.08 22.13
CA ARG A 208 -4.62 18.23 23.06
C ARG A 208 -3.14 18.56 23.18
N ILE A 209 -2.43 18.66 22.07
CA ILE A 209 -1.02 18.99 22.00
C ILE A 209 -0.90 20.48 21.68
N GLY A 210 -0.18 21.24 22.51
CA GLY A 210 0.08 22.67 22.24
C GLY A 210 -1.07 23.64 22.56
N THR A 211 -2.06 23.23 23.36
CA THR A 211 -3.12 24.08 23.91
C THR A 211 -2.86 24.42 25.35
#